data_1601e4b8473e9c3c402eac0468eea175
#
_entry.id   1601e4b8473e9c3c402eac0468eea175
#
_cell.length_a   1.000
_cell.length_b   1.000
_cell.length_c   1.000
_cell.angle_alpha   90.00
_cell.angle_beta   90.00
_cell.angle_gamma   90.00
#
_symmetry.space_group_name_H-M   'P 1'
#
loop_
_entity.id
_entity.type
_entity.pdbx_description
1 polymer ?
#
loop_
_entity_poly.entity_id
_entity_poly.type
_entity_poly.pdbx_seq_one_letter_code
_entity_poly.pdbx_strand_id
1 'polypeptide(L)'
;METLEKTYDWIKHIKYLGADAIYFGPIFESTSHGYDTVDYNVIDRRLGNNDTFIKLVKTLHKNNIKVVIDGVFNHVGRDFFAFKDILLKVKNHHTAVGFIDLILIKIVLLMILLPMILGMAIIIL
;
A
#
# COMPACT_ATOMS: atom_id res chain seq x y z
N MET A 1 2.05 -6.59 -17.80
CA MET A 1 1.37 -6.38 -16.50
C MET A 1 0.23 -5.41 -16.76
N GLU A 2 -0.96 -5.68 -16.22
CA GLU A 2 -2.09 -4.75 -16.34
C GLU A 2 -1.98 -3.66 -15.27
N THR A 3 -2.31 -2.42 -15.65
CA THR A 3 -2.28 -1.27 -14.75
C THR A 3 -3.57 -1.15 -13.94
N LEU A 4 -3.56 -0.34 -12.87
CA LEU A 4 -4.75 -0.04 -12.07
C LEU A 4 -5.91 0.55 -12.91
N GLU A 5 -5.60 1.18 -14.04
CA GLU A 5 -6.61 1.74 -14.93
C GLU A 5 -7.52 0.68 -15.53
N LYS A 6 -7.07 -0.56 -15.68
CA LYS A 6 -7.93 -1.67 -16.11
C LYS A 6 -9.11 -1.95 -15.18
N THR A 7 -9.02 -1.53 -13.93
CA THR A 7 -10.13 -1.67 -12.96
C THR A 7 -11.37 -0.89 -13.41
N TYR A 8 -11.25 0.19 -14.19
CA TYR A 8 -12.40 0.92 -14.70
C TYR A 8 -13.32 0.05 -15.57
N ASP A 9 -12.74 -0.85 -16.35
CA ASP A 9 -13.47 -1.77 -17.24
C ASP A 9 -14.32 -2.76 -16.43
N TRP A 10 -13.91 -3.06 -15.20
CA TRP A 10 -14.55 -4.03 -14.31
C TRP A 10 -15.67 -3.45 -13.44
N ILE A 11 -15.78 -2.13 -13.30
CA ILE A 11 -16.73 -1.49 -12.38
C ILE A 11 -18.17 -1.97 -12.63
N LYS A 12 -18.59 -2.03 -13.91
CA LYS A 12 -19.93 -2.50 -14.26
C LYS A 12 -20.15 -3.94 -13.87
N HIS A 13 -19.15 -4.80 -14.05
CA HIS A 13 -19.22 -6.21 -13.72
C HIS A 13 -19.26 -6.43 -12.20
N ILE A 14 -18.43 -5.72 -11.42
CA ILE A 14 -18.43 -5.74 -9.96
C ILE A 14 -19.83 -5.39 -9.42
N LYS A 15 -20.45 -4.35 -9.96
CA LYS A 15 -21.82 -3.97 -9.59
C LYS A 15 -22.86 -5.02 -9.98
N TYR A 16 -22.71 -5.62 -11.14
CA TYR A 16 -23.61 -6.69 -11.60
C TYR A 16 -23.56 -7.91 -10.66
N LEU A 17 -22.38 -8.23 -10.13
CA LEU A 17 -22.19 -9.30 -9.14
C LEU A 17 -22.76 -8.95 -7.75
N GLY A 18 -23.17 -7.69 -7.52
CA GLY A 18 -23.64 -7.24 -6.21
C GLY A 18 -22.53 -7.04 -5.19
N ALA A 19 -21.26 -6.99 -5.62
CA ALA A 19 -20.15 -6.70 -4.73
C ALA A 19 -20.09 -5.20 -4.40
N ASP A 20 -19.89 -4.88 -3.13
CA ASP A 20 -19.78 -3.50 -2.61
C ASP A 20 -18.37 -3.11 -2.16
N ALA A 21 -17.40 -4.00 -2.34
CA ALA A 21 -16.00 -3.74 -2.06
C ALA A 21 -15.09 -4.45 -3.07
N ILE A 22 -13.92 -3.85 -3.30
CA ILE A 22 -12.82 -4.44 -4.05
C ILE A 22 -11.58 -4.50 -3.16
N TYR A 23 -10.95 -5.67 -3.10
CA TYR A 23 -9.65 -5.85 -2.46
C TYR A 23 -8.56 -5.81 -3.52
N PHE A 24 -7.62 -4.88 -3.35
CA PHE A 24 -6.38 -4.85 -4.12
C PHE A 24 -5.29 -5.58 -3.34
N GLY A 25 -4.63 -6.55 -3.98
CA GLY A 25 -3.36 -7.07 -3.48
C GLY A 25 -2.32 -5.95 -3.31
N PRO A 26 -1.06 -6.26 -3.05
CA PRO A 26 -0.04 -5.24 -2.78
C PRO A 26 0.09 -4.25 -3.94
N ILE A 27 -0.20 -2.97 -3.67
CA ILE A 27 -0.14 -1.89 -4.67
C ILE A 27 0.97 -0.87 -4.40
N PHE A 28 1.65 -0.98 -3.27
CA PHE A 28 2.73 -0.07 -2.91
C PHE A 28 4.02 -0.38 -3.68
N GLU A 29 4.88 0.63 -3.84
CA GLU A 29 6.16 0.48 -4.53
C GLU A 29 6.95 -0.67 -3.94
N SER A 30 7.41 -1.56 -4.81
CA SER A 30 8.10 -2.80 -4.43
C SER A 30 9.26 -3.11 -5.36
N THR A 31 10.21 -3.94 -4.90
CA THR A 31 11.36 -4.32 -5.71
C THR A 31 10.94 -5.21 -6.89
N SER A 32 10.06 -6.20 -6.65
CA SER A 32 9.72 -7.19 -7.68
C SER A 32 8.25 -7.60 -7.73
N HIS A 33 7.69 -8.15 -6.66
CA HIS A 33 6.41 -8.87 -6.72
C HIS A 33 5.27 -8.26 -5.89
N GLY A 34 5.46 -7.06 -5.34
CA GLY A 34 4.47 -6.36 -4.54
C GLY A 34 4.59 -6.62 -3.03
N TYR A 35 4.95 -7.84 -2.63
CA TYR A 35 5.12 -8.19 -1.21
C TYR A 35 6.48 -7.79 -0.64
N ASP A 36 7.41 -7.35 -1.45
CA ASP A 36 8.73 -6.82 -1.07
C ASP A 36 8.71 -5.29 -1.09
N THR A 37 7.84 -4.70 -0.26
CA THR A 37 7.56 -3.26 -0.23
C THR A 37 8.82 -2.43 0.02
N VAL A 38 8.99 -1.39 -0.79
CA VAL A 38 10.10 -0.42 -0.73
C VAL A 38 9.63 0.91 -0.17
N ASP A 39 8.42 1.34 -0.52
CA ASP A 39 7.84 2.59 -0.05
C ASP A 39 6.31 2.48 0.04
N TYR A 40 5.75 2.67 1.23
CA TYR A 40 4.31 2.66 1.47
C TYR A 40 3.60 3.97 1.09
N ASN A 41 4.31 5.02 0.70
CA ASN A 41 3.73 6.31 0.30
C ASN A 41 3.51 6.41 -1.21
N VAL A 42 4.04 5.45 -1.97
CA VAL A 42 4.06 5.50 -3.43
C VAL A 42 3.39 4.25 -3.99
N ILE A 43 2.50 4.44 -4.96
CA ILE A 43 1.94 3.34 -5.74
C ILE A 43 3.03 2.79 -6.66
N ASP A 44 3.09 1.46 -6.75
CA ASP A 44 4.08 0.76 -7.59
C ASP A 44 4.03 1.29 -9.03
N ARG A 45 5.20 1.73 -9.52
CA ARG A 45 5.38 2.33 -10.85
C ARG A 45 4.89 1.44 -11.98
N ARG A 46 4.79 0.13 -11.76
CA ARG A 46 4.29 -0.86 -12.74
C ARG A 46 2.76 -0.84 -12.82
N LEU A 47 2.09 -0.40 -11.77
CA LEU A 47 0.63 -0.33 -11.67
C LEU A 47 0.09 1.05 -12.03
N GLY A 48 0.89 2.10 -11.89
CA GLY A 48 0.52 3.49 -12.14
C GLY A 48 1.26 4.45 -11.21
N ASN A 49 0.53 5.41 -10.67
CA ASN A 49 1.04 6.38 -9.70
C ASN A 49 -0.06 6.79 -8.72
N ASN A 50 0.29 7.62 -7.73
CA ASN A 50 -0.65 8.08 -6.71
C ASN A 50 -1.87 8.80 -7.30
N ASP A 51 -1.68 9.63 -8.32
CA ASP A 51 -2.80 10.35 -8.96
C ASP A 51 -3.75 9.40 -9.67
N THR A 52 -3.22 8.38 -10.36
CA THR A 52 -4.02 7.31 -10.99
C THR A 52 -4.85 6.59 -9.94
N PHE A 53 -4.24 6.20 -8.83
CA PHE A 53 -4.93 5.50 -7.76
C PHE A 53 -6.01 6.38 -7.09
N ILE A 54 -5.70 7.63 -6.77
CA ILE A 54 -6.67 8.58 -6.20
C ILE A 54 -7.90 8.75 -7.11
N LYS A 55 -7.69 8.88 -8.42
CA LYS A 55 -8.79 8.99 -9.40
C LYS A 55 -9.64 7.72 -9.43
N LEU A 56 -8.99 6.55 -9.42
CA LEU A 56 -9.66 5.26 -9.39
C LEU A 56 -10.52 5.11 -8.13
N VAL A 57 -9.96 5.36 -6.95
CA VAL A 57 -10.68 5.28 -5.67
C VAL A 57 -11.90 6.20 -5.66
N LYS A 58 -11.75 7.46 -6.10
CA LYS A 58 -12.89 8.40 -6.23
C LYS A 58 -13.99 7.85 -7.14
N THR A 59 -13.62 7.18 -8.23
CA THR A 59 -14.58 6.59 -9.16
C THR A 59 -15.27 5.36 -8.56
N LEU A 60 -14.53 4.49 -7.86
CA LEU A 60 -15.09 3.35 -7.15
C LEU A 60 -16.10 3.81 -6.07
N HIS A 61 -15.73 4.79 -5.25
CA HIS A 61 -16.62 5.36 -4.22
C HIS A 61 -17.88 5.98 -4.82
N LYS A 62 -17.80 6.69 -5.96
CA LYS A 62 -18.97 7.20 -6.68
C LYS A 62 -19.91 6.09 -7.16
N ASN A 63 -19.41 4.89 -7.33
CA ASN A 63 -20.16 3.69 -7.67
C ASN A 63 -20.58 2.86 -6.46
N ASN A 64 -20.42 3.37 -5.23
CA ASN A 64 -20.67 2.70 -3.95
C ASN A 64 -19.82 1.41 -3.76
N ILE A 65 -18.61 1.40 -4.32
CA ILE A 65 -17.65 0.31 -4.15
C ILE A 65 -16.56 0.79 -3.18
N LYS A 66 -16.43 0.12 -2.03
CA LYS A 66 -15.37 0.34 -1.07
C LYS A 66 -14.05 -0.21 -1.57
N VAL A 67 -12.96 0.36 -1.10
CA VAL A 67 -11.61 -0.07 -1.46
C VAL A 67 -10.89 -0.60 -0.22
N VAL A 68 -10.34 -1.79 -0.35
CA VAL A 68 -9.50 -2.46 0.64
C VAL A 68 -8.13 -2.68 0.03
N ILE A 69 -7.06 -2.39 0.77
CA ILE A 69 -5.68 -2.46 0.30
C ILE A 69 -4.90 -3.43 1.18
N ASP A 70 -4.07 -4.27 0.55
CA ASP A 70 -3.10 -5.12 1.24
C ASP A 70 -1.96 -4.25 1.81
N GLY A 71 -1.80 -4.25 3.11
CA GLY A 71 -0.79 -3.46 3.80
C GLY A 71 0.60 -4.09 3.85
N VAL A 72 0.73 -5.41 3.71
CA VAL A 72 2.01 -6.17 3.78
C VAL A 72 2.90 -5.74 4.94
N PHE A 73 2.37 -5.73 6.18
CA PHE A 73 3.09 -5.17 7.35
C PHE A 73 4.03 -6.13 8.07
N ASN A 74 3.99 -7.42 7.70
CA ASN A 74 4.79 -8.44 8.35
C ASN A 74 6.30 -8.30 8.04
N HIS A 75 6.65 -7.76 6.88
CA HIS A 75 8.03 -7.59 6.42
C HIS A 75 8.12 -6.47 5.38
N VAL A 76 9.34 -6.10 5.02
CA VAL A 76 9.65 -5.11 3.97
C VAL A 76 10.67 -5.66 3.00
N GLY A 77 10.76 -5.06 1.83
CA GLY A 77 11.81 -5.35 0.85
C GLY A 77 13.21 -4.92 1.35
N ARG A 78 14.25 -5.52 0.81
CA ARG A 78 15.64 -5.16 1.13
C ARG A 78 15.99 -3.73 0.69
N ASP A 79 15.24 -3.20 -0.26
CA ASP A 79 15.40 -1.83 -0.75
C ASP A 79 14.62 -0.79 0.05
N PHE A 80 13.86 -1.22 1.07
CA PHE A 80 13.16 -0.31 1.97
C PHE A 80 14.16 0.65 2.64
N PHE A 81 13.85 1.96 2.62
CA PHE A 81 14.80 2.98 3.02
C PHE A 81 15.36 2.78 4.43
N ALA A 82 14.52 2.38 5.37
CA ALA A 82 14.92 2.16 6.75
C ALA A 82 15.77 0.90 6.93
N PHE A 83 15.51 -0.16 6.14
CA PHE A 83 16.36 -1.34 6.14
C PHE A 83 17.76 -1.02 5.59
N LYS A 84 17.84 -0.21 4.49
CA LYS A 84 19.13 0.28 3.97
C LYS A 84 19.88 1.12 5.01
N ASP A 85 19.18 2.00 5.72
CA ASP A 85 19.79 2.83 6.77
C ASP A 85 20.35 1.98 7.91
N ILE A 86 19.61 0.93 8.34
CA ILE A 86 20.09 -0.02 9.33
C ILE A 86 21.36 -0.73 8.85
N LEU A 87 21.37 -1.25 7.62
CA LEU A 87 22.56 -1.93 7.08
C LEU A 87 23.79 -1.04 7.02
N LEU A 88 23.60 0.25 6.75
CA LEU A 88 24.70 1.23 6.75
C LEU A 88 25.19 1.56 8.17
N LYS A 89 24.29 1.55 9.16
CA LYS A 89 24.56 1.94 10.55
C LYS A 89 24.93 0.79 11.49
N VAL A 90 24.69 -0.47 11.10
CA VAL A 90 24.96 -1.69 11.93
C VAL A 90 26.43 -1.84 12.34
N LYS A 91 27.33 -1.06 11.79
CA LYS A 91 28.68 -0.95 12.35
C LYS A 91 28.73 -0.33 13.77
N ASN A 92 27.60 0.21 14.29
CA ASN A 92 27.48 0.78 15.64
C ASN A 92 26.32 0.12 16.42
N HIS A 93 26.62 -0.89 17.19
CA HIS A 93 25.81 -2.00 17.68
C HIS A 93 24.60 -1.75 18.60
N HIS A 94 24.26 -0.55 19.05
CA HIS A 94 23.27 -0.39 20.14
C HIS A 94 21.94 0.27 19.76
N THR A 95 21.75 0.71 18.52
CA THR A 95 20.55 1.47 18.10
C THR A 95 19.60 0.70 17.19
N ALA A 96 19.94 -0.51 16.77
CA ALA A 96 19.17 -1.23 15.75
C ALA A 96 17.77 -1.68 16.24
N VAL A 97 17.64 -2.12 17.48
CA VAL A 97 16.38 -2.67 18.02
C VAL A 97 15.34 -1.58 18.23
N GLY A 98 15.70 -0.47 18.88
CA GLY A 98 14.78 0.65 19.09
C GLY A 98 14.39 1.37 17.80
N PHE A 99 15.21 1.27 16.76
CA PHE A 99 14.92 1.86 15.46
C PHE A 99 13.89 1.04 14.67
N ILE A 100 13.90 -0.28 14.79
CA ILE A 100 12.89 -1.17 14.19
C ILE A 100 11.51 -0.89 14.79
N ASP A 101 11.42 -0.77 16.10
CA ASP A 101 10.16 -0.45 16.79
C ASP A 101 9.62 0.94 16.38
N LEU A 102 10.49 1.94 16.25
CA LEU A 102 10.10 3.28 15.85
C LEU A 102 9.60 3.33 14.38
N ILE A 103 10.18 2.54 13.50
CA ILE A 103 9.78 2.42 12.09
C ILE A 103 8.44 1.69 11.99
N LEU A 104 8.25 0.59 12.69
CA LEU A 104 7.00 -0.14 12.74
C LEU A 104 5.87 0.75 13.25
N ILE A 105 6.10 1.49 14.36
CA ILE A 105 5.13 2.45 14.90
C ILE A 105 4.83 3.55 13.88
N LYS A 106 5.83 4.08 13.19
CA LYS A 106 5.65 5.16 12.20
C LYS A 106 4.91 4.66 10.96
N ILE A 107 5.18 3.45 10.50
CA ILE A 107 4.46 2.79 9.41
C ILE A 107 3.00 2.56 9.84
N VAL A 108 2.76 1.96 11.00
CA VAL A 108 1.41 1.71 11.51
C VAL A 108 0.64 3.02 11.70
N LEU A 109 1.26 4.08 12.22
CA LEU A 109 0.62 5.39 12.40
C LEU A 109 0.26 6.03 11.05
N LEU A 110 1.17 5.99 10.07
CA LEU A 110 0.95 6.51 8.72
C LEU A 110 -0.20 5.77 8.03
N MET A 111 -0.33 4.49 8.27
CA MET A 111 -1.34 3.62 7.70
C MET A 111 -2.71 3.78 8.33
N ILE A 112 -2.78 4.19 9.59
CA ILE A 112 -4.03 4.55 10.24
C ILE A 112 -4.51 5.93 9.77
N LEU A 113 -3.59 6.87 9.55
CA LEU A 113 -3.91 8.25 9.18
C LEU A 113 -4.25 8.42 7.69
N LEU A 114 -3.52 7.74 6.80
CA LEU A 114 -3.73 7.86 5.35
C LEU A 114 -5.13 7.42 4.90
N PRO A 115 -5.70 6.31 5.42
CA PRO A 115 -7.06 5.88 5.08
C PRO A 115 -8.14 6.79 5.63
N MET A 116 -7.94 7.38 6.82
CA MET A 116 -8.88 8.36 7.39
C MET A 116 -8.98 9.60 6.49
N ILE A 117 -7.86 10.02 5.89
CA ILE A 117 -7.82 11.17 4.97
C ILE A 117 -8.46 10.82 3.62
N LEU A 118 -8.33 9.57 3.16
CA LEU A 118 -8.81 9.12 1.85
C LEU A 118 -10.18 8.41 1.91
N GLY A 119 -10.78 8.26 3.09
CA GLY A 119 -12.05 7.52 3.26
C GLY A 119 -11.94 6.03 2.90
N MET A 120 -10.77 5.44 3.12
CA MET A 120 -10.45 4.04 2.78
C MET A 120 -10.50 3.18 4.03
N ALA A 121 -11.02 1.95 3.91
CA ALA A 121 -10.92 0.96 4.97
C ALA A 121 -9.64 0.12 4.75
N ILE A 122 -8.81 0.01 5.78
CA ILE A 122 -7.69 -0.95 5.80
C ILE A 122 -8.16 -2.15 6.62
N ILE A 123 -8.11 -3.33 6.02
CA ILE A 123 -8.22 -4.58 6.76
C ILE A 123 -6.79 -5.07 6.98
N ILE A 124 -6.38 -5.10 8.25
CA ILE A 124 -5.16 -5.79 8.68
C ILE A 124 -5.58 -7.25 8.83
N LEU A 125 -5.08 -8.09 7.97
CA LEU A 125 -5.18 -9.55 8.10
C LEU A 125 -3.99 -10.05 8.93
#